data_5468361a0368b33d7c3cfe03c8a4f512
#
_entry.id   5468361a0368b33d7c3cfe03c8a4f512
#
_cell.length_a   1.000
_cell.length_b   1.000
_cell.length_c   1.000
_cell.angle_alpha   90.00
_cell.angle_beta   90.00
_cell.angle_gamma   90.00
#
_symmetry.space_group_name_H-M   'P 1'
#
loop_
_entity.id
_entity.type
_entity.pdbx_description
1 polymer ?
#
loop_
_entity_poly.entity_id
_entity_poly.type
_entity_poly.pdbx_seq_one_letter_code
_entity_poly.pdbx_strand_id
1 'polypeptide(L)'
;GEGKLQYVTPGDGQLRSAAYAVLGREFSRDLIEVDNREGVYRVWGLITQPRSCRASRSMQYFYINGRYVRNRTMMAGMEMAFKGTMMQGKFPGGILLLEMPADLVDVNVHPAKTEVRFARENDIFDLVYHAVKLALAQPGTGERLFTFEEDKKDKESNAEKQNETTTENAVKNNNFTG
;
A
#
# COMPACT_ATOMS: atom_id res chain seq x y z
N GLY A 1 26.25 17.62 0.54
CA GLY A 1 25.33 17.69 1.64
C GLY A 1 23.93 17.37 1.23
N GLU A 2 23.67 16.10 1.14
CA GLU A 2 22.33 15.62 0.82
C GLU A 2 21.46 15.81 2.05
N GLY A 3 20.79 16.95 2.10
CA GLY A 3 19.85 17.27 3.15
C GLY A 3 18.62 16.37 3.08
N LYS A 4 18.67 15.23 3.76
CA LYS A 4 17.44 14.59 4.18
C LYS A 4 16.65 15.62 4.97
N LEU A 5 15.46 15.95 4.52
CA LEU A 5 14.56 16.80 5.29
C LEU A 5 14.34 16.15 6.65
N GLN A 6 14.86 16.77 7.72
CA GLN A 6 14.74 16.24 9.07
C GLN A 6 13.36 16.49 9.68
N TYR A 7 12.64 17.49 9.15
CA TYR A 7 11.32 17.90 9.63
C TYR A 7 10.39 18.19 8.45
N VAL A 8 9.17 17.68 8.54
CA VAL A 8 8.07 17.99 7.61
C VAL A 8 6.87 18.38 8.46
N THR A 9 6.33 19.57 8.21
CA THR A 9 5.13 20.05 8.88
C THR A 9 3.90 19.77 8.04
N PRO A 10 2.69 19.64 8.64
CA PRO A 10 1.45 19.45 7.92
C PRO A 10 1.16 20.60 6.96
N GLY A 11 0.96 20.27 5.67
CA GLY A 11 0.62 21.23 4.63
C GLY A 11 0.84 20.60 3.26
N ASP A 12 -0.18 20.57 2.40
CA ASP A 12 -0.14 19.86 1.11
C ASP A 12 1.01 20.32 0.21
N GLY A 13 1.29 21.63 0.17
CA GLY A 13 2.40 22.18 -0.59
C GLY A 13 3.78 21.74 -0.08
N GLN A 14 3.94 21.64 1.23
CA GLN A 14 5.20 21.19 1.85
C GLN A 14 5.45 19.70 1.64
N LEU A 15 4.42 18.88 1.71
CA LEU A 15 4.54 17.44 1.50
C LEU A 15 4.97 17.12 0.05
N ARG A 16 4.37 17.77 -0.93
CA ARG A 16 4.75 17.61 -2.34
C ARG A 16 6.17 18.12 -2.61
N SER A 17 6.55 19.24 -2.01
CA SER A 17 7.91 19.76 -2.09
C SER A 17 8.93 18.84 -1.43
N ALA A 18 8.59 18.27 -0.27
CA ALA A 18 9.41 17.28 0.41
C ALA A 18 9.56 15.99 -0.43
N ALA A 19 8.47 15.50 -1.01
CA ALA A 19 8.49 14.36 -1.91
C ALA A 19 9.41 14.61 -3.12
N TYR A 20 9.29 15.77 -3.74
CA TYR A 20 10.15 16.16 -4.84
C TYR A 20 11.63 16.17 -4.45
N ALA A 21 11.95 16.70 -3.26
CA ALA A 21 13.32 16.82 -2.78
C ALA A 21 13.97 15.45 -2.48
N VAL A 22 13.21 14.50 -1.92
CA VAL A 22 13.77 13.21 -1.47
C VAL A 22 13.57 12.06 -2.46
N LEU A 23 12.48 12.07 -3.23
CA LEU A 23 12.16 11.03 -4.22
C LEU A 23 12.63 11.38 -5.63
N GLY A 24 12.84 12.66 -5.90
CA GLY A 24 13.23 13.17 -7.21
C GLY A 24 12.07 13.41 -8.15
N ARG A 25 12.38 14.08 -9.25
CA ARG A 25 11.40 14.57 -10.22
C ARG A 25 10.60 13.45 -10.91
N GLU A 26 11.26 12.34 -11.18
CA GLU A 26 10.68 11.20 -11.89
C GLU A 26 9.51 10.57 -11.11
N PHE A 27 9.64 10.47 -9.79
CA PHE A 27 8.63 9.84 -8.93
C PHE A 27 7.54 10.78 -8.44
N SER A 28 7.76 12.09 -8.51
CA SER A 28 6.83 13.07 -7.95
C SER A 28 5.55 13.26 -8.78
N ARG A 29 5.49 12.74 -9.99
CA ARG A 29 4.37 12.94 -10.91
C ARG A 29 3.17 12.05 -10.62
N ASP A 30 3.41 10.83 -10.20
CA ASP A 30 2.40 9.77 -10.07
C ASP A 30 2.30 9.24 -8.65
N LEU A 31 2.46 10.10 -7.65
CA LEU A 31 2.35 9.71 -6.26
C LEU A 31 0.88 9.55 -5.85
N ILE A 32 0.63 8.54 -5.02
CA ILE A 32 -0.68 8.27 -4.43
C ILE A 32 -0.75 8.92 -3.06
N GLU A 33 -1.82 9.65 -2.78
CA GLU A 33 -2.06 10.24 -1.47
C GLU A 33 -2.53 9.19 -0.46
N VAL A 34 -1.96 9.26 0.73
CA VAL A 34 -2.34 8.44 1.88
C VAL A 34 -2.84 9.37 2.97
N ASP A 35 -3.99 9.11 3.52
CA ASP A 35 -4.50 9.76 4.74
C ASP A 35 -5.47 8.81 5.44
N ASN A 36 -5.12 8.37 6.63
CA ASN A 36 -5.95 7.51 7.45
C ASN A 36 -5.84 7.87 8.93
N ARG A 37 -6.96 7.85 9.62
CA ARG A 37 -7.04 8.10 11.06
C ARG A 37 -7.68 6.91 11.75
N GLU A 38 -7.02 6.42 12.78
CA GLU A 38 -7.53 5.38 13.67
C GLU A 38 -7.30 5.77 15.12
N GLY A 39 -8.38 6.05 15.85
CA GLY A 39 -8.29 6.49 17.25
C GLY A 39 -7.47 7.77 17.40
N VAL A 40 -6.36 7.68 18.14
CA VAL A 40 -5.44 8.79 18.40
C VAL A 40 -4.32 8.91 17.37
N TYR A 41 -4.29 8.02 16.39
CA TYR A 41 -3.26 7.97 15.36
C TYR A 41 -3.74 8.55 14.04
N ARG A 42 -2.85 9.22 13.33
CA ARG A 42 -3.03 9.60 11.93
C ARG A 42 -1.79 9.24 11.15
N VAL A 43 -1.94 8.54 10.04
CA VAL A 43 -0.88 8.37 9.05
C VAL A 43 -1.30 9.03 7.73
N TRP A 44 -0.42 9.80 7.16
CA TRP A 44 -0.65 10.53 5.92
C TRP A 44 0.65 10.70 5.14
N GLY A 45 0.54 10.97 3.89
CA GLY A 45 1.72 11.14 3.05
C GLY A 45 1.48 10.83 1.59
N LEU A 46 2.56 10.46 0.92
CA LEU A 46 2.59 10.12 -0.50
C LEU A 46 3.38 8.83 -0.70
N ILE A 47 2.87 7.93 -1.53
CA ILE A 47 3.52 6.67 -1.88
C ILE A 47 3.68 6.54 -3.39
N THR A 48 4.64 5.76 -3.83
CA THR A 48 4.84 5.45 -5.24
C THR A 48 3.77 4.50 -5.76
N GLN A 49 3.52 4.54 -7.06
CA GLN A 49 2.72 3.54 -7.75
C GLN A 49 3.39 2.15 -7.65
N PRO A 50 2.62 1.05 -7.66
CA PRO A 50 3.20 -0.30 -7.68
C PRO A 50 4.19 -0.54 -8.82
N ARG A 51 3.93 0.04 -9.99
CA ARG A 51 4.82 -0.01 -11.16
C ARG A 51 6.15 0.74 -10.98
N SER A 52 6.21 1.67 -10.02
CA SER A 52 7.38 2.51 -9.74
C SER A 52 8.23 2.01 -8.58
N CYS A 53 7.98 0.80 -8.11
CA CYS A 53 8.77 0.18 -7.04
C CYS A 53 10.20 -0.12 -7.49
N ARG A 54 11.15 -0.02 -6.58
CA ARG A 54 12.59 -0.16 -6.84
C ARG A 54 13.18 -1.41 -6.20
N ALA A 55 14.37 -1.81 -6.66
CA ALA A 55 15.11 -2.94 -6.11
C ALA A 55 15.74 -2.67 -4.74
N SER A 56 15.59 -1.48 -4.20
CA SER A 56 16.13 -1.11 -2.87
C SER A 56 15.11 -0.32 -2.05
N ARG A 57 15.32 -0.29 -0.73
CA ARG A 57 14.49 0.48 0.22
C ARG A 57 14.93 1.95 0.36
N SER A 58 15.77 2.44 -0.53
CA SER A 58 16.35 3.79 -0.46
C SER A 58 15.33 4.92 -0.60
N MET A 59 14.12 4.61 -1.08
CA MET A 59 13.06 5.58 -1.34
C MET A 59 11.97 5.59 -0.26
N GLN A 60 12.22 5.00 0.90
CA GLN A 60 11.29 4.96 2.03
C GLN A 60 11.69 5.99 3.08
N TYR A 61 10.79 6.94 3.34
CA TYR A 61 10.97 8.02 4.31
C TYR A 61 9.82 8.04 5.30
N PHE A 62 10.13 7.90 6.58
CA PHE A 62 9.15 7.91 7.65
C PHE A 62 9.40 9.04 8.62
N TYR A 63 8.31 9.69 9.06
CA TYR A 63 8.34 10.77 10.04
C TYR A 63 7.33 10.48 11.15
N ILE A 64 7.73 10.72 12.37
CA ILE A 64 6.86 10.63 13.55
C ILE A 64 6.80 11.99 14.22
N ASN A 65 5.61 12.56 14.34
CA ASN A 65 5.38 13.90 14.88
C ASN A 65 6.31 14.96 14.23
N GLY A 66 6.52 14.84 12.92
CA GLY A 66 7.36 15.73 12.12
C GLY A 66 8.84 15.38 12.08
N ARG A 67 9.31 14.42 12.86
CA ARG A 67 10.73 14.04 12.95
C ARG A 67 11.03 12.82 12.08
N TYR A 68 12.10 12.89 11.28
CA TYR A 68 12.58 11.76 10.49
C TYR A 68 13.03 10.61 11.39
N VAL A 69 12.56 9.40 11.06
CA VAL A 69 12.91 8.17 11.77
C VAL A 69 13.18 7.02 10.79
N ARG A 70 13.92 6.04 11.27
CA ARG A 70 14.00 4.72 10.65
C ARG A 70 13.24 3.74 11.54
N ASN A 71 12.18 3.17 11.01
CA ASN A 71 11.34 2.27 11.80
C ASN A 71 10.95 1.04 10.98
N ARG A 72 11.27 -0.12 11.52
CA ARG A 72 11.01 -1.41 10.87
C ARG A 72 9.53 -1.75 10.82
N THR A 73 8.76 -1.34 11.80
CA THR A 73 7.31 -1.60 11.87
C THR A 73 6.57 -0.85 10.78
N MET A 74 6.85 0.44 10.60
CA MET A 74 6.28 1.24 9.50
C MET A 74 6.71 0.70 8.14
N MET A 75 7.98 0.33 8.00
CA MET A 75 8.52 -0.28 6.78
C MET A 75 7.79 -1.58 6.44
N ALA A 76 7.65 -2.47 7.41
CA ALA A 76 6.97 -3.76 7.23
C ALA A 76 5.49 -3.59 6.87
N GLY A 77 4.78 -2.66 7.52
CA GLY A 77 3.38 -2.33 7.22
C GLY A 77 3.20 -1.84 5.78
N MET A 78 4.05 -0.91 5.34
CA MET A 78 4.06 -0.40 3.98
C MET A 78 4.34 -1.49 2.95
N GLU A 79 5.39 -2.27 3.13
CA GLU A 79 5.78 -3.34 2.21
C GLU A 79 4.72 -4.46 2.14
N MET A 80 4.12 -4.82 3.27
CA MET A 80 3.05 -5.81 3.31
C MET A 80 1.82 -5.35 2.54
N ALA A 81 1.47 -4.06 2.60
CA ALA A 81 0.35 -3.51 1.85
C ALA A 81 0.56 -3.56 0.33
N PHE A 82 1.79 -3.45 -0.13
CA PHE A 82 2.15 -3.57 -1.54
C PHE A 82 2.29 -5.02 -2.03
N LYS A 83 2.33 -5.99 -1.12
CA LYS A 83 2.49 -7.39 -1.48
C LYS A 83 1.37 -7.85 -2.41
N GLY A 84 1.74 -8.47 -3.53
CA GLY A 84 0.80 -8.90 -4.56
C GLY A 84 0.47 -7.85 -5.63
N THR A 85 0.85 -6.57 -5.42
CA THR A 85 0.64 -5.49 -6.40
C THR A 85 1.90 -5.08 -7.15
N MET A 86 3.05 -5.46 -6.64
CA MET A 86 4.36 -5.16 -7.22
C MET A 86 5.12 -6.42 -7.57
N MET A 87 6.12 -6.30 -8.42
CA MET A 87 6.99 -7.40 -8.81
C MET A 87 7.81 -7.90 -7.60
N GLN A 88 8.09 -9.19 -7.59
CA GLN A 88 8.94 -9.81 -6.59
C GLN A 88 10.34 -9.18 -6.57
N GLY A 89 10.91 -8.98 -5.38
CA GLY A 89 12.22 -8.34 -5.22
C GLY A 89 12.22 -6.82 -5.37
N LYS A 90 11.04 -6.19 -5.49
CA LYS A 90 10.87 -4.74 -5.50
C LYS A 90 10.37 -4.24 -4.15
N PHE A 91 10.64 -2.97 -3.88
CA PHE A 91 10.23 -2.29 -2.66
C PHE A 91 9.50 -0.99 -3.00
N PRO A 92 8.42 -0.66 -2.28
CA PRO A 92 7.74 0.60 -2.46
C PRO A 92 8.60 1.77 -2.00
N GLY A 93 8.28 2.95 -2.47
CA GLY A 93 8.84 4.20 -1.99
C GLY A 93 7.75 5.15 -1.54
N GLY A 94 8.14 6.18 -0.84
CA GLY A 94 7.22 7.23 -0.43
C GLY A 94 7.65 7.95 0.83
N ILE A 95 6.81 8.90 1.23
CA ILE A 95 6.94 9.65 2.47
C ILE A 95 5.67 9.41 3.28
N LEU A 96 5.80 8.77 4.42
CA LEU A 96 4.72 8.56 5.37
C LEU A 96 5.01 9.32 6.66
N LEU A 97 4.02 10.07 7.10
CA LEU A 97 4.04 10.82 8.33
C LEU A 97 3.03 10.23 9.30
N LEU A 98 3.49 9.92 10.50
CA LEU A 98 2.67 9.43 11.60
C LEU A 98 2.54 10.50 12.67
N GLU A 99 1.31 10.86 12.99
CA GLU A 99 0.97 11.70 14.15
C GLU A 99 0.38 10.81 15.25
N MET A 100 0.93 10.93 16.44
CA MET A 100 0.52 10.14 17.59
C MET A 100 0.87 10.85 18.91
N PRO A 101 0.21 10.47 20.02
CA PRO A 101 0.60 10.96 21.33
C PRO A 101 2.06 10.64 21.65
N ALA A 102 2.78 11.63 22.18
CA ALA A 102 4.23 11.51 22.46
C ALA A 102 4.56 10.46 23.53
N ASP A 103 3.61 10.18 24.43
CA ASP A 103 3.76 9.15 25.49
C ASP A 103 3.65 7.71 24.97
N LEU A 104 3.16 7.51 23.75
CA LEU A 104 3.06 6.19 23.10
C LEU A 104 4.25 5.85 22.20
N VAL A 105 5.21 6.75 22.07
CA VAL A 105 6.44 6.55 21.31
C VAL A 105 7.66 6.86 22.16
N ASP A 106 8.61 5.94 22.20
CA ASP A 106 9.91 6.16 22.82
C ASP A 106 10.89 6.62 21.74
N VAL A 107 11.22 7.90 21.77
CA VAL A 107 12.25 8.51 20.93
C VAL A 107 13.57 8.41 21.66
N ASN A 108 14.49 7.59 21.16
CA ASN A 108 15.80 7.48 21.75
C ASN A 108 16.55 8.83 21.66
N VAL A 109 16.96 9.36 22.80
CA VAL A 109 17.48 10.72 22.98
C VAL A 109 18.85 10.95 22.34
N HIS A 110 19.47 9.94 21.73
CA HIS A 110 20.77 10.11 21.08
C HIS A 110 20.61 10.81 19.72
N PRO A 111 21.26 11.97 19.47
CA PRO A 111 21.03 12.76 18.25
C PRO A 111 21.38 12.04 16.94
N ALA A 112 22.21 11.00 16.99
CA ALA A 112 22.54 10.16 15.84
C ALA A 112 21.58 8.99 15.62
N LYS A 113 20.66 8.69 16.56
CA LYS A 113 19.72 7.58 16.47
C LYS A 113 18.38 8.07 15.96
N THR A 114 18.02 7.58 14.78
CA THR A 114 16.71 7.77 14.15
C THR A 114 15.74 6.63 14.47
N GLU A 115 16.15 5.69 15.32
CA GLU A 115 15.32 4.57 15.75
C GLU A 115 14.37 4.99 16.85
N VAL A 116 13.13 4.56 16.73
CA VAL A 116 12.07 4.75 17.72
C VAL A 116 11.44 3.42 18.08
N ARG A 117 10.85 3.34 19.28
CA ARG A 117 10.04 2.20 19.72
C ARG A 117 8.64 2.68 20.05
N PHE A 118 7.67 1.88 19.68
CA PHE A 118 6.28 2.14 20.00
C PHE A 118 5.84 1.32 21.21
N ALA A 119 4.96 1.89 22.03
CA ALA A 119 4.31 1.16 23.10
C ALA A 119 3.43 0.01 22.57
N ARG A 120 2.86 0.19 21.37
CA ARG A 120 2.01 -0.77 20.67
C ARG A 120 2.44 -0.92 19.21
N GLU A 121 3.42 -1.77 18.96
CA GLU A 121 3.98 -2.00 17.62
C GLU A 121 2.92 -2.54 16.63
N ASN A 122 2.05 -3.43 17.09
CA ASN A 122 1.01 -4.01 16.22
C ASN A 122 0.01 -2.96 15.75
N ASP A 123 -0.38 -2.02 16.61
CA ASP A 123 -1.32 -0.94 16.24
C ASP A 123 -0.72 -0.06 15.13
N ILE A 124 0.57 0.21 15.21
CA ILE A 124 1.28 1.02 14.20
C ILE A 124 1.43 0.24 12.89
N PHE A 125 1.76 -1.04 12.96
CA PHE A 125 1.81 -1.91 11.77
C PHE A 125 0.46 -1.92 11.05
N ASP A 126 -0.63 -2.18 11.77
CA ASP A 126 -1.98 -2.25 11.22
C ASP A 126 -2.43 -0.90 10.64
N LEU A 127 -2.14 0.19 11.34
CA LEU A 127 -2.45 1.54 10.88
C LEU A 127 -1.79 1.85 9.52
N VAL A 128 -0.49 1.61 9.41
CA VAL A 128 0.27 1.85 8.17
C VAL A 128 -0.20 0.91 7.06
N TYR A 129 -0.37 -0.36 7.38
CA TYR A 129 -0.86 -1.37 6.44
C TYR A 129 -2.24 -0.99 5.86
N HIS A 130 -3.21 -0.68 6.70
CA HIS A 130 -4.56 -0.29 6.27
C HIS A 130 -4.55 1.01 5.48
N ALA A 131 -3.80 2.02 5.92
CA ALA A 131 -3.70 3.29 5.22
C ALA A 131 -3.17 3.14 3.80
N VAL A 132 -2.10 2.39 3.62
CA VAL A 132 -1.49 2.13 2.31
C VAL A 132 -2.39 1.26 1.45
N LYS A 133 -3.01 0.23 2.01
CA LYS A 133 -4.01 -0.61 1.31
C LYS A 133 -5.18 0.21 0.77
N LEU A 134 -5.76 1.09 1.58
CA LEU A 134 -6.84 1.97 1.17
C LEU A 134 -6.41 2.93 0.05
N ALA A 135 -5.20 3.47 0.14
CA ALA A 135 -4.66 4.35 -0.89
C ALA A 135 -4.47 3.60 -2.23
N LEU A 136 -3.96 2.37 -2.19
CA LEU A 136 -3.77 1.54 -3.39
C LEU A 136 -5.10 1.09 -4.04
N ALA A 137 -6.18 1.01 -3.27
CA ALA A 137 -7.50 0.62 -3.75
C ALA A 137 -8.29 1.78 -4.39
N GLN A 138 -7.80 3.02 -4.36
CA GLN A 138 -8.50 4.18 -4.92
C GLN A 138 -8.57 4.11 -6.46
N PRO A 139 -9.70 4.55 -7.07
CA PRO A 139 -9.83 4.63 -8.52
C PRO A 139 -8.79 5.60 -9.11
N GLY A 140 -8.05 5.16 -10.12
CA GLY A 140 -7.01 5.97 -10.77
C GLY A 140 -5.57 5.61 -10.38
N THR A 141 -5.37 4.73 -9.42
CA THR A 141 -4.05 4.17 -9.09
C THR A 141 -3.63 3.05 -10.05
N GLY A 142 -3.98 3.21 -11.32
CA GLY A 142 -3.51 2.50 -12.50
C GLY A 142 -2.90 1.11 -12.33
N GLU A 143 -3.67 0.20 -11.99
CA GLU A 143 -3.81 -1.18 -12.41
C GLU A 143 -5.03 -1.67 -11.68
N ARG A 144 -6.07 -1.99 -12.45
CA ARG A 144 -7.15 -2.79 -11.90
C ARG A 144 -6.48 -3.99 -11.24
N LEU A 145 -6.48 -4.03 -9.93
CA LEU A 145 -6.39 -5.29 -9.22
C LEU A 145 -7.30 -6.23 -10.02
N PHE A 146 -6.76 -7.31 -10.54
CA PHE A 146 -7.54 -8.35 -11.17
C PHE A 146 -8.74 -8.61 -10.28
N THR A 147 -9.86 -8.07 -10.66
CA THR A 147 -11.10 -8.28 -9.91
C THR A 147 -11.47 -9.72 -10.15
N PHE A 148 -11.68 -10.45 -9.08
CA PHE A 148 -12.21 -11.82 -9.08
C PHE A 148 -13.57 -11.94 -9.81
N GLU A 149 -14.03 -10.91 -10.51
CA GLU A 149 -15.23 -10.89 -11.32
C GLU A 149 -15.06 -11.57 -12.69
N GLU A 150 -13.85 -11.65 -13.24
CA GLU A 150 -13.60 -12.40 -14.46
C GLU A 150 -13.67 -13.91 -14.23
N ASP A 151 -13.25 -14.40 -13.06
CA ASP A 151 -13.38 -15.82 -12.72
C ASP A 151 -14.81 -16.31 -12.49
N LYS A 152 -15.77 -15.41 -12.24
CA LYS A 152 -17.18 -15.78 -12.13
C LYS A 152 -17.85 -15.90 -13.47
N LYS A 153 -17.50 -15.06 -14.45
CA LYS A 153 -18.08 -15.17 -15.81
C LYS A 153 -17.62 -16.44 -16.54
N ASP A 154 -16.37 -16.83 -16.35
CA ASP A 154 -15.87 -18.07 -16.96
C ASP A 154 -16.46 -19.32 -16.29
N LYS A 155 -16.83 -19.26 -15.01
CA LYS A 155 -17.52 -20.37 -14.33
C LYS A 155 -19.00 -20.48 -14.70
N GLU A 156 -19.68 -19.36 -14.90
CA GLU A 156 -21.06 -19.36 -15.35
C GLU A 156 -21.18 -19.81 -16.81
N SER A 157 -20.28 -19.36 -17.70
CA SER A 157 -20.28 -19.79 -19.09
C SER A 157 -19.94 -21.29 -19.29
N ASN A 158 -19.10 -21.84 -18.42
CA ASN A 158 -18.79 -23.27 -18.41
C ASN A 158 -19.89 -24.12 -17.78
N ALA A 159 -20.63 -23.58 -16.81
CA ALA A 159 -21.77 -24.27 -16.22
C ALA A 159 -22.94 -24.38 -17.20
N GLU A 160 -23.22 -23.34 -17.99
CA GLU A 160 -24.27 -23.36 -19.02
C GLU A 160 -23.94 -24.33 -20.17
N LYS A 161 -22.68 -24.37 -20.63
CA LYS A 161 -22.23 -25.32 -21.66
C LYS A 161 -22.29 -26.79 -21.22
N GLN A 162 -22.07 -27.07 -19.95
CA GLN A 162 -22.20 -28.44 -19.41
C GLN A 162 -23.64 -28.86 -19.25
N ASN A 163 -24.56 -27.95 -18.97
CA ASN A 163 -26.01 -28.26 -18.89
C ASN A 163 -26.63 -28.51 -20.26
N GLU A 164 -26.21 -27.78 -21.29
CA GLU A 164 -26.70 -28.04 -22.67
C GLU A 164 -26.23 -29.39 -23.22
N THR A 165 -24.97 -29.78 -22.92
CA THR A 165 -24.45 -31.09 -23.36
C THR A 165 -25.12 -32.25 -22.65
N THR A 166 -25.58 -32.08 -21.42
CA THR A 166 -26.27 -33.12 -20.65
C THR A 166 -27.71 -33.32 -21.12
N THR A 167 -28.34 -32.23 -21.56
CA THR A 167 -29.75 -32.28 -22.08
C THR A 167 -29.82 -32.91 -23.47
N GLU A 168 -28.85 -32.64 -24.34
CA GLU A 168 -28.79 -33.26 -25.68
C GLU A 168 -28.52 -34.76 -25.62
N ASN A 169 -27.69 -35.23 -24.69
CA ASN A 169 -27.47 -36.67 -24.53
C ASN A 169 -28.62 -37.41 -23.89
N ALA A 170 -29.48 -36.76 -23.12
CA ALA A 170 -30.70 -37.37 -22.54
C ALA A 170 -31.79 -37.55 -23.58
N VAL A 171 -31.88 -36.67 -24.55
CA VAL A 171 -32.90 -36.76 -25.65
C VAL A 171 -32.55 -37.85 -26.68
N LYS A 172 -31.25 -38.10 -26.91
CA LYS A 172 -30.81 -39.15 -27.86
C LYS A 172 -30.98 -40.56 -27.34
N ASN A 173 -31.02 -40.78 -26.03
CA ASN A 173 -31.18 -42.11 -25.44
C ASN A 173 -32.64 -42.58 -25.30
N ASN A 174 -33.64 -41.71 -25.50
CA ASN A 174 -35.03 -42.07 -25.40
C ASN A 174 -35.71 -42.47 -26.76
N ASN A 175 -34.99 -42.44 -27.88
CA ASN A 175 -35.51 -42.81 -29.17
C ASN A 175 -35.07 -44.18 -29.68
N PHE A 176 -34.56 -45.08 -28.80
CA PHE A 176 -34.11 -46.40 -29.22
C PHE A 176 -34.71 -47.54 -28.41
N THR A 177 -36.00 -47.47 -28.12
CA THR A 177 -36.78 -48.65 -27.68
C THR A 177 -38.20 -48.49 -28.13
N GLY A 178 -38.47 -49.07 -29.29
CA GLY A 178 -39.79 -49.28 -29.82
C GLY A 178 -39.73 -50.29 -30.93
#